data_75addbfaeba7bd36e01b2fd2763043c2
#
_entry.id   75addbfaeba7bd36e01b2fd2763043c2
#
_cell.length_a   1.000
_cell.length_b   1.000
_cell.length_c   1.000
_cell.angle_alpha   90.00
_cell.angle_beta   90.00
_cell.angle_gamma   90.00
#
_symmetry.space_group_name_H-M   'P 1'
#
loop_
_entity.id
_entity.type
_entity.pdbx_description
1 polymer ?
#
loop_
_entity_poly.entity_id
_entity_poly.type
_entity_poly.pdbx_seq_one_letter_code
_entity_poly.pdbx_strand_id
1 'polypeptide(L)'
;VNLLGIYDTDPEKQKKAVENGLYSYSSLDEVIADERVDMVTVAIPNDSHLETVVRCLEGGKNVLCEKPVAMSSAELEEMIAASKKSGKIFSVHQNRRWDVDFLAMKEIYNSGAVGEVFDIESRIHGSRGIPSDWRCLKAHGGGMMLDWGVHLIDQILQIVNSPVKSVYCETEHITTSEVDDGFKLHLKFENGCRALIEVGTYNFIPMPRFYMRGKKGTALIRDWRENAQVVECTHWNESEVLPVETAAGLTKTMAPRDELTTKSYQWSRPASDVHDYYRNFTAAIDGKEEQLVTHEQMLRVMRLMEAALDSGEKNAVVSFE
;
A
#
# COMPACT_ATOMS: atom_id res chain seq x y z
N VAL A 1 -2.29 -23.80 -7.39
CA VAL A 1 -0.87 -23.81 -7.04
C VAL A 1 -0.60 -24.98 -6.11
N ASN A 2 0.43 -25.79 -6.40
CA ASN A 2 0.91 -26.85 -5.52
C ASN A 2 2.19 -26.36 -4.84
N LEU A 3 2.19 -26.32 -3.50
CA LEU A 3 3.39 -26.02 -2.75
C LEU A 3 4.25 -27.27 -2.67
N LEU A 4 5.38 -27.28 -3.37
CA LEU A 4 6.28 -28.44 -3.45
C LEU A 4 7.20 -28.53 -2.22
N GLY A 5 7.72 -27.40 -1.78
CA GLY A 5 8.68 -27.37 -0.67
C GLY A 5 9.11 -25.98 -0.32
N ILE A 6 10.02 -25.88 0.62
CA ILE A 6 10.67 -24.64 1.03
C ILE A 6 12.19 -24.77 1.08
N TYR A 7 12.86 -23.64 0.93
CA TYR A 7 14.25 -23.44 1.35
C TYR A 7 14.26 -22.32 2.41
N ASP A 8 14.89 -22.57 3.54
CA ASP A 8 15.14 -21.56 4.58
C ASP A 8 16.52 -21.86 5.20
N THR A 9 17.23 -20.84 5.65
CA THR A 9 18.50 -21.00 6.36
C THR A 9 18.31 -21.43 7.81
N ASP A 10 17.11 -21.30 8.37
CA ASP A 10 16.75 -21.70 9.73
C ASP A 10 16.36 -23.20 9.77
N PRO A 11 17.15 -24.06 10.46
CA PRO A 11 16.85 -25.49 10.54
C PRO A 11 15.50 -25.82 11.18
N GLU A 12 15.01 -24.97 12.10
CA GLU A 12 13.70 -25.21 12.73
C GLU A 12 12.54 -25.00 11.74
N LYS A 13 12.68 -24.02 10.85
CA LYS A 13 11.71 -23.83 9.76
C LYS A 13 11.74 -24.97 8.74
N GLN A 14 12.94 -25.44 8.39
CA GLN A 14 13.11 -26.61 7.53
C GLN A 14 12.43 -27.84 8.13
N LYS A 15 12.69 -28.12 9.43
CA LYS A 15 12.06 -29.23 10.16
C LYS A 15 10.54 -29.13 10.16
N LYS A 16 10.00 -27.93 10.45
CA LYS A 16 8.56 -27.67 10.43
C LYS A 16 7.93 -27.90 9.05
N ALA A 17 8.66 -27.60 7.97
CA ALA A 17 8.20 -27.86 6.62
C ALA A 17 8.04 -29.37 6.38
N VAL A 18 9.03 -30.16 6.76
CA VAL A 18 8.99 -31.63 6.65
C VAL A 18 7.85 -32.22 7.47
N GLU A 19 7.64 -31.74 8.72
CA GLU A 19 6.50 -32.13 9.59
C GLU A 19 5.15 -31.85 8.94
N ASN A 20 5.06 -30.83 8.08
CA ASN A 20 3.86 -30.48 7.31
C ASN A 20 3.79 -31.17 5.93
N GLY A 21 4.67 -32.14 5.66
CA GLY A 21 4.67 -32.92 4.40
C GLY A 21 5.28 -32.17 3.20
N LEU A 22 6.00 -31.08 3.41
CA LEU A 22 6.69 -30.32 2.37
C LEU A 22 8.12 -30.81 2.19
N TYR A 23 8.64 -30.71 0.97
CA TYR A 23 10.04 -30.97 0.70
C TYR A 23 10.90 -29.82 1.27
N SER A 24 11.99 -30.16 1.95
CA SER A 24 12.96 -29.17 2.44
C SER A 24 14.19 -29.19 1.54
N TYR A 25 14.34 -28.14 0.75
CA TYR A 25 15.51 -27.96 -0.12
C TYR A 25 16.73 -27.57 0.70
N SER A 26 17.89 -28.08 0.34
CA SER A 26 19.16 -27.81 1.05
C SER A 26 19.80 -26.49 0.62
N SER A 27 19.44 -25.96 -0.54
CA SER A 27 19.98 -24.72 -1.09
C SER A 27 19.03 -24.07 -2.10
N LEU A 28 19.24 -22.79 -2.40
CA LEU A 28 18.56 -22.09 -3.48
C LEU A 28 18.87 -22.73 -4.85
N ASP A 29 20.10 -23.23 -5.05
CA ASP A 29 20.48 -23.90 -6.30
C ASP A 29 19.69 -25.19 -6.52
N GLU A 30 19.40 -25.92 -5.45
CA GLU A 30 18.53 -27.10 -5.53
C GLU A 30 17.10 -26.72 -5.93
N VAL A 31 16.53 -25.63 -5.38
CA VAL A 31 15.22 -25.10 -5.80
C VAL A 31 15.22 -24.74 -7.28
N ILE A 32 16.27 -24.05 -7.74
CA ILE A 32 16.41 -23.61 -9.12
C ILE A 32 16.58 -24.81 -10.07
N ALA A 33 17.32 -25.83 -9.67
CA ALA A 33 17.57 -27.01 -10.49
C ALA A 33 16.35 -27.96 -10.58
N ASP A 34 15.37 -27.87 -9.68
CA ASP A 34 14.20 -28.74 -9.70
C ASP A 34 13.23 -28.32 -10.81
N GLU A 35 13.12 -29.13 -11.87
CA GLU A 35 12.24 -28.86 -13.02
C GLU A 35 10.73 -28.84 -12.69
N ARG A 36 10.33 -29.36 -11.52
CA ARG A 36 8.94 -29.32 -11.05
C ARG A 36 8.54 -27.97 -10.49
N VAL A 37 9.52 -27.10 -10.18
CA VAL A 37 9.29 -25.76 -9.65
C VAL A 37 9.07 -24.79 -10.80
N ASP A 38 7.84 -24.32 -11.01
CA ASP A 38 7.49 -23.32 -12.01
C ASP A 38 7.67 -21.89 -11.51
N MET A 39 7.50 -21.68 -10.19
CA MET A 39 7.60 -20.37 -9.55
C MET A 39 8.20 -20.45 -8.14
N VAL A 40 8.87 -19.39 -7.75
CA VAL A 40 9.44 -19.20 -6.40
C VAL A 40 8.78 -18.00 -5.76
N THR A 41 8.27 -18.16 -4.52
CA THR A 41 7.88 -17.03 -3.68
C THR A 41 9.06 -16.68 -2.77
N VAL A 42 9.59 -15.46 -2.92
CA VAL A 42 10.70 -14.94 -2.11
C VAL A 42 10.12 -14.19 -0.93
N ALA A 43 10.29 -14.74 0.28
CA ALA A 43 9.78 -14.21 1.55
C ALA A 43 10.90 -14.25 2.61
N ILE A 44 11.95 -13.50 2.39
CA ILE A 44 13.18 -13.41 3.16
C ILE A 44 13.42 -11.94 3.59
N PRO A 45 14.46 -11.60 4.35
CA PRO A 45 14.79 -10.19 4.63
C PRO A 45 15.01 -9.37 3.36
N ASN A 46 14.57 -8.09 3.39
CA ASN A 46 14.49 -7.23 2.21
C ASN A 46 15.84 -7.03 1.49
N ASP A 47 16.93 -6.93 2.26
CA ASP A 47 18.30 -6.79 1.76
C ASP A 47 18.81 -7.99 0.95
N SER A 48 18.12 -9.12 1.04
CA SER A 48 18.46 -10.35 0.30
C SER A 48 17.54 -10.59 -0.92
N HIS A 49 16.57 -9.70 -1.19
CA HIS A 49 15.62 -9.87 -2.28
C HIS A 49 16.28 -9.81 -3.65
N LEU A 50 17.13 -8.78 -3.90
CA LEU A 50 17.76 -8.58 -5.20
C LEU A 50 18.49 -9.82 -5.70
N GLU A 51 19.46 -10.30 -4.93
CA GLU A 51 20.28 -11.45 -5.33
C GLU A 51 19.41 -12.69 -5.58
N THR A 52 18.48 -12.98 -4.66
CA THR A 52 17.62 -14.17 -4.72
C THR A 52 16.67 -14.12 -5.92
N VAL A 53 16.03 -12.98 -6.16
CA VAL A 53 15.11 -12.80 -7.28
C VAL A 53 15.84 -12.93 -8.61
N VAL A 54 16.98 -12.25 -8.78
CA VAL A 54 17.77 -12.32 -10.01
C VAL A 54 18.24 -13.74 -10.30
N ARG A 55 18.76 -14.47 -9.30
CA ARG A 55 19.20 -15.86 -9.45
C ARG A 55 18.04 -16.78 -9.87
N CYS A 56 16.87 -16.64 -9.26
CA CYS A 56 15.69 -17.43 -9.64
C CYS A 56 15.25 -17.14 -11.07
N LEU A 57 15.18 -15.87 -11.47
CA LEU A 57 14.80 -15.46 -12.83
C LEU A 57 15.79 -15.96 -13.87
N GLU A 58 17.10 -15.80 -13.64
CA GLU A 58 18.14 -16.28 -14.53
C GLU A 58 18.18 -17.81 -14.60
N GLY A 59 17.81 -18.48 -13.50
CA GLY A 59 17.60 -19.93 -13.44
C GLY A 59 16.31 -20.41 -14.07
N GLY A 60 15.54 -19.53 -14.72
CA GLY A 60 14.34 -19.89 -15.48
C GLY A 60 13.08 -20.05 -14.62
N LYS A 61 13.04 -19.54 -13.38
CA LYS A 61 11.86 -19.59 -12.52
C LYS A 61 11.09 -18.27 -12.59
N ASN A 62 9.74 -18.35 -12.55
CA ASN A 62 8.91 -17.18 -12.31
C ASN A 62 9.02 -16.78 -10.83
N VAL A 63 8.96 -15.49 -10.53
CA VAL A 63 9.21 -15.02 -9.16
C VAL A 63 8.11 -14.09 -8.67
N LEU A 64 7.56 -14.43 -7.51
CA LEU A 64 6.77 -13.57 -6.67
C LEU A 64 7.60 -13.14 -5.46
N CYS A 65 7.84 -11.84 -5.30
CA CYS A 65 8.60 -11.31 -4.17
C CYS A 65 7.69 -10.64 -3.15
N GLU A 66 7.99 -10.84 -1.85
CA GLU A 66 7.33 -10.09 -0.79
C GLU A 66 7.68 -8.60 -0.85
N LYS A 67 6.84 -7.82 -0.22
CA LYS A 67 7.01 -6.37 -0.07
C LYS A 67 7.86 -6.02 1.20
N PRO A 68 8.60 -4.91 1.23
CA PRO A 68 8.99 -4.12 0.07
C PRO A 68 9.85 -4.96 -0.86
N VAL A 69 9.66 -4.79 -2.16
CA VAL A 69 10.28 -5.68 -3.15
C VAL A 69 11.80 -5.54 -3.23
N ALA A 70 12.33 -4.38 -2.87
CA ALA A 70 13.75 -4.04 -2.95
C ALA A 70 14.09 -2.95 -1.93
N MET A 71 15.37 -2.67 -1.74
CA MET A 71 15.88 -1.60 -0.90
C MET A 71 15.88 -0.23 -1.63
N SER A 72 15.83 -0.26 -2.96
CA SER A 72 15.81 0.94 -3.81
C SER A 72 15.12 0.68 -5.16
N SER A 73 14.74 1.76 -5.84
CA SER A 73 14.23 1.68 -7.21
C SER A 73 15.29 1.15 -8.19
N ALA A 74 16.56 1.43 -7.97
CA ALA A 74 17.65 0.90 -8.77
C ALA A 74 17.75 -0.63 -8.68
N GLU A 75 17.67 -1.20 -7.48
CA GLU A 75 17.61 -2.66 -7.30
C GLU A 75 16.39 -3.28 -8.00
N LEU A 76 15.23 -2.62 -7.90
CA LEU A 76 14.03 -3.08 -8.60
C LEU A 76 14.20 -3.04 -10.13
N GLU A 77 14.89 -2.05 -10.67
CA GLU A 77 15.20 -1.97 -12.10
C GLU A 77 16.08 -3.14 -12.55
N GLU A 78 17.05 -3.58 -11.73
CA GLU A 78 17.86 -4.78 -11.99
C GLU A 78 17.01 -6.05 -12.01
N MET A 79 16.10 -6.23 -11.04
CA MET A 79 15.18 -7.37 -11.01
C MET A 79 14.28 -7.39 -12.25
N ILE A 80 13.75 -6.23 -12.66
CA ILE A 80 12.92 -6.08 -13.86
C ILE A 80 13.74 -6.40 -15.12
N ALA A 81 14.99 -5.97 -15.19
CA ALA A 81 15.89 -6.31 -16.30
C ALA A 81 16.14 -7.82 -16.39
N ALA A 82 16.36 -8.49 -15.26
CA ALA A 82 16.52 -9.95 -15.20
C ALA A 82 15.25 -10.68 -15.66
N SER A 83 14.06 -10.21 -15.25
CA SER A 83 12.77 -10.74 -15.70
C SER A 83 12.63 -10.62 -17.23
N LYS A 84 12.90 -9.44 -17.79
CA LYS A 84 12.84 -9.21 -19.24
C LYS A 84 13.84 -10.09 -20.00
N LYS A 85 15.07 -10.22 -19.49
CA LYS A 85 16.15 -11.03 -20.10
C LYS A 85 15.82 -12.51 -20.12
N SER A 86 15.28 -13.04 -19.00
CA SER A 86 14.92 -14.46 -18.88
C SER A 86 13.58 -14.81 -19.54
N GLY A 87 12.73 -13.81 -19.82
CA GLY A 87 11.36 -14.03 -20.28
C GLY A 87 10.44 -14.62 -19.21
N LYS A 88 10.84 -14.55 -17.92
CA LYS A 88 10.07 -15.05 -16.79
C LYS A 88 9.27 -13.95 -16.12
N ILE A 89 8.11 -14.30 -15.61
CA ILE A 89 7.22 -13.38 -14.90
C ILE A 89 7.81 -13.06 -13.54
N PHE A 90 7.83 -11.75 -13.23
CA PHE A 90 8.22 -11.21 -11.93
C PHE A 90 7.16 -10.25 -11.42
N SER A 91 6.77 -10.37 -10.16
CA SER A 91 5.81 -9.47 -9.51
C SER A 91 6.11 -9.33 -8.01
N VAL A 92 5.53 -8.28 -7.40
CA VAL A 92 5.54 -8.06 -5.96
C VAL A 92 4.18 -8.38 -5.35
N HIS A 93 4.19 -8.92 -4.14
CA HIS A 93 2.98 -9.31 -3.42
C HIS A 93 2.24 -8.11 -2.82
N GLN A 94 1.64 -7.27 -3.68
CA GLN A 94 0.77 -6.14 -3.27
C GLN A 94 -0.63 -6.64 -2.89
N ASN A 95 -0.69 -7.54 -1.92
CA ASN A 95 -1.89 -8.26 -1.48
C ASN A 95 -2.98 -7.34 -0.92
N ARG A 96 -2.63 -6.15 -0.40
CA ARG A 96 -3.59 -5.20 0.15
C ARG A 96 -4.40 -4.44 -0.90
N ARG A 97 -4.18 -4.71 -2.19
CA ARG A 97 -5.11 -4.30 -3.26
C ARG A 97 -6.46 -5.03 -3.18
N TRP A 98 -6.54 -6.09 -2.37
CA TRP A 98 -7.76 -6.85 -2.08
C TRP A 98 -8.35 -6.53 -0.70
N ASP A 99 -7.81 -5.56 0.03
CA ASP A 99 -8.41 -5.08 1.27
C ASP A 99 -9.77 -4.43 0.96
N VAL A 100 -10.80 -4.88 1.68
CA VAL A 100 -12.21 -4.52 1.39
C VAL A 100 -12.48 -3.02 1.62
N ASP A 101 -11.82 -2.42 2.62
CA ASP A 101 -11.90 -0.99 2.90
C ASP A 101 -11.33 -0.14 1.75
N PHE A 102 -10.19 -0.56 1.20
CA PHE A 102 -9.59 0.07 0.01
C PHE A 102 -10.49 -0.06 -1.22
N LEU A 103 -11.01 -1.27 -1.48
CA LEU A 103 -11.88 -1.51 -2.62
C LEU A 103 -13.16 -0.66 -2.52
N ALA A 104 -13.77 -0.55 -1.32
CA ALA A 104 -14.92 0.30 -1.09
C ALA A 104 -14.61 1.78 -1.39
N MET A 105 -13.47 2.31 -0.92
CA MET A 105 -13.08 3.69 -1.21
C MET A 105 -12.79 3.92 -2.69
N LYS A 106 -12.18 2.95 -3.37
CA LYS A 106 -11.96 2.99 -4.82
C LYS A 106 -13.27 3.00 -5.61
N GLU A 107 -14.26 2.19 -5.21
CA GLU A 107 -15.60 2.20 -5.80
C GLU A 107 -16.30 3.54 -5.59
N ILE A 108 -16.27 4.10 -4.37
CA ILE A 108 -16.87 5.42 -4.07
C ILE A 108 -16.22 6.51 -4.92
N TYR A 109 -14.88 6.51 -5.04
CA TYR A 109 -14.15 7.45 -5.90
C TYR A 109 -14.63 7.35 -7.36
N ASN A 110 -14.67 6.13 -7.91
CA ASN A 110 -15.03 5.88 -9.31
C ASN A 110 -16.52 6.10 -9.60
N SER A 111 -17.40 5.90 -8.62
CA SER A 111 -18.85 6.12 -8.78
C SER A 111 -19.24 7.59 -8.92
N GLY A 112 -18.37 8.50 -8.44
CA GLY A 112 -18.68 9.93 -8.36
C GLY A 112 -19.71 10.28 -7.28
N ALA A 113 -20.01 9.38 -6.34
CA ALA A 113 -20.99 9.59 -5.27
C ALA A 113 -20.73 10.85 -4.44
N VAL A 114 -19.45 11.16 -4.19
CA VAL A 114 -19.05 12.38 -3.48
C VAL A 114 -18.71 13.55 -4.44
N GLY A 115 -18.92 13.38 -5.73
CA GLY A 115 -18.51 14.34 -6.77
C GLY A 115 -17.01 14.34 -7.04
N GLU A 116 -16.47 15.41 -7.61
CA GLU A 116 -15.04 15.57 -7.85
C GLU A 116 -14.28 15.56 -6.52
N VAL A 117 -13.42 14.56 -6.35
CA VAL A 117 -12.61 14.39 -5.14
C VAL A 117 -11.41 15.34 -5.20
N PHE A 118 -11.23 16.13 -4.16
CA PHE A 118 -10.12 17.08 -4.02
C PHE A 118 -9.19 16.76 -2.87
N ASP A 119 -9.58 15.81 -1.97
CA ASP A 119 -8.80 15.44 -0.80
C ASP A 119 -9.13 14.01 -0.36
N ILE A 120 -8.10 13.20 -0.11
CA ILE A 120 -8.24 11.85 0.40
C ILE A 120 -7.18 11.57 1.46
N GLU A 121 -7.57 10.94 2.55
CA GLU A 121 -6.70 10.59 3.65
C GLU A 121 -6.74 9.07 3.90
N SER A 122 -5.59 8.46 4.10
CA SER A 122 -5.42 7.04 4.38
C SER A 122 -4.48 6.85 5.56
N ARG A 123 -4.91 6.12 6.61
CA ARG A 123 -4.16 5.96 7.85
C ARG A 123 -4.10 4.52 8.32
N ILE A 124 -2.96 4.16 8.91
CA ILE A 124 -2.83 2.97 9.75
C ILE A 124 -2.17 3.38 11.06
N HIS A 125 -2.84 3.10 12.15
CA HIS A 125 -2.39 3.46 13.49
C HIS A 125 -2.25 2.24 14.38
N GLY A 126 -1.11 2.16 15.07
CA GLY A 126 -0.81 1.25 16.17
C GLY A 126 -0.40 2.02 17.42
N SER A 127 -0.19 1.34 18.54
CA SER A 127 0.14 1.97 19.82
C SER A 127 1.30 1.31 20.58
N ARG A 128 2.08 0.44 19.92
CA ARG A 128 3.12 -0.36 20.56
C ARG A 128 4.55 -0.03 20.12
N GLY A 129 4.71 1.00 19.28
CA GLY A 129 5.98 1.28 18.63
C GLY A 129 6.30 0.29 17.51
N ILE A 130 7.47 0.45 16.91
CA ILE A 130 8.00 -0.50 15.93
C ILE A 130 8.51 -1.76 16.66
N PRO A 131 8.30 -2.99 16.12
CA PRO A 131 8.86 -4.20 16.69
C PRO A 131 10.39 -4.14 16.79
N SER A 132 10.95 -4.65 17.89
CA SER A 132 12.40 -4.72 18.10
C SER A 132 13.05 -5.91 17.38
N ASP A 133 12.68 -6.13 16.13
CA ASP A 133 13.28 -7.10 15.22
C ASP A 133 14.02 -6.36 14.09
N TRP A 134 14.25 -7.01 12.95
CA TRP A 134 14.91 -6.41 11.78
C TRP A 134 14.23 -5.12 11.28
N ARG A 135 12.95 -4.90 11.61
CA ARG A 135 12.19 -3.70 11.23
C ARG A 135 12.71 -2.41 11.86
N CYS A 136 13.47 -2.50 12.95
CA CYS A 136 14.14 -1.33 13.54
C CYS A 136 15.54 -1.08 12.98
N LEU A 137 16.03 -1.90 12.03
CA LEU A 137 17.37 -1.86 11.48
C LEU A 137 17.38 -1.34 10.04
N LYS A 138 18.03 -0.20 9.80
CA LYS A 138 18.12 0.41 8.46
C LYS A 138 18.80 -0.52 7.44
N ALA A 139 19.82 -1.27 7.88
CA ALA A 139 20.56 -2.19 7.03
C ALA A 139 19.69 -3.30 6.41
N HIS A 140 18.59 -3.66 7.05
CA HIS A 140 17.65 -4.69 6.58
C HIS A 140 16.36 -4.12 5.98
N GLY A 141 16.34 -2.82 5.66
CA GLY A 141 15.14 -2.18 5.11
C GLY A 141 14.02 -2.02 6.15
N GLY A 142 14.39 -1.69 7.38
CA GLY A 142 13.43 -1.35 8.43
C GLY A 142 12.75 0.01 8.19
N GLY A 143 11.82 0.34 9.06
CA GLY A 143 11.03 1.58 9.00
C GLY A 143 9.60 1.37 8.49
N MET A 144 8.71 2.23 8.95
CA MET A 144 7.29 2.14 8.62
C MET A 144 6.98 2.61 7.20
N MET A 145 7.85 3.45 6.61
CA MET A 145 7.72 3.81 5.19
C MET A 145 7.82 2.56 4.31
N LEU A 146 8.78 1.68 4.56
CA LEU A 146 8.98 0.45 3.81
C LEU A 146 8.00 -0.66 4.22
N ASP A 147 7.62 -0.76 5.50
CA ASP A 147 6.74 -1.83 5.97
C ASP A 147 5.25 -1.58 5.65
N TRP A 148 4.72 -0.39 6.02
CA TRP A 148 3.31 -0.02 5.80
C TRP A 148 3.11 1.01 4.70
N GLY A 149 4.05 1.94 4.54
CA GLY A 149 3.96 2.98 3.52
C GLY A 149 3.82 2.42 2.12
N VAL A 150 4.53 1.35 1.80
CA VAL A 150 4.44 0.64 0.51
C VAL A 150 3.00 0.26 0.15
N HIS A 151 2.19 -0.17 1.13
CA HIS A 151 0.80 -0.54 0.89
C HIS A 151 -0.12 0.67 0.71
N LEU A 152 -0.01 1.67 1.61
CA LEU A 152 -0.89 2.82 1.59
C LEU A 152 -0.62 3.70 0.37
N ILE A 153 0.64 3.85 -0.01
CA ILE A 153 1.05 4.55 -1.23
C ILE A 153 0.48 3.85 -2.45
N ASP A 154 0.66 2.52 -2.57
CA ASP A 154 0.09 1.74 -3.66
C ASP A 154 -1.43 1.92 -3.76
N GLN A 155 -2.15 1.82 -2.64
CA GLN A 155 -3.60 2.01 -2.60
C GLN A 155 -4.03 3.40 -3.08
N ILE A 156 -3.38 4.46 -2.62
CA ILE A 156 -3.70 5.84 -3.04
C ILE A 156 -3.41 6.04 -4.53
N LEU A 157 -2.31 5.51 -5.04
CA LEU A 157 -1.97 5.55 -6.46
C LEU A 157 -2.93 4.74 -7.34
N GLN A 158 -3.64 3.73 -6.76
CA GLN A 158 -4.69 2.97 -7.44
C GLN A 158 -6.06 3.67 -7.39
N ILE A 159 -6.29 4.59 -6.43
CA ILE A 159 -7.54 5.36 -6.33
C ILE A 159 -7.43 6.62 -7.19
N VAL A 160 -6.38 7.44 -7.01
CA VAL A 160 -6.25 8.72 -7.70
C VAL A 160 -5.58 8.52 -9.06
N ASN A 161 -6.40 8.54 -10.12
CA ASN A 161 -5.92 8.37 -11.48
C ASN A 161 -5.36 9.70 -12.04
N SER A 162 -4.22 10.13 -11.50
CA SER A 162 -3.49 11.33 -11.94
C SER A 162 -2.02 11.21 -11.56
N PRO A 163 -1.09 11.82 -12.31
CA PRO A 163 0.31 11.91 -11.91
C PRO A 163 0.47 12.66 -10.59
N VAL A 164 1.42 12.21 -9.77
CA VAL A 164 1.85 12.94 -8.57
C VAL A 164 2.73 14.11 -9.02
N LYS A 165 2.46 15.30 -8.52
CA LYS A 165 3.20 16.53 -8.84
C LYS A 165 4.28 16.83 -7.82
N SER A 166 3.98 16.62 -6.53
CA SER A 166 4.90 16.93 -5.45
C SER A 166 4.61 16.10 -4.21
N VAL A 167 5.65 15.92 -3.41
CA VAL A 167 5.73 15.10 -2.21
C VAL A 167 6.27 15.97 -1.07
N TYR A 168 5.62 15.90 0.11
CA TYR A 168 6.17 16.40 1.36
C TYR A 168 5.95 15.36 2.45
N CYS A 169 7.00 15.01 3.17
CA CYS A 169 6.96 13.97 4.20
C CYS A 169 7.59 14.47 5.50
N GLU A 170 6.96 14.12 6.61
CA GLU A 170 7.50 14.24 7.95
C GLU A 170 7.64 12.83 8.52
N THR A 171 8.85 12.44 8.92
CA THR A 171 9.13 11.16 9.57
C THR A 171 9.16 11.30 11.08
N GLU A 172 8.67 10.29 11.78
CA GLU A 172 8.69 10.21 13.24
C GLU A 172 9.77 9.22 13.69
N HIS A 173 10.48 9.57 14.78
CA HIS A 173 11.53 8.77 15.39
C HIS A 173 11.35 8.75 16.91
N ILE A 174 10.26 8.13 17.38
CA ILE A 174 9.85 8.15 18.79
C ILE A 174 10.57 7.07 19.60
N THR A 175 10.69 5.86 19.03
CA THR A 175 11.24 4.69 19.70
C THR A 175 12.60 4.27 19.15
N THR A 176 12.96 4.72 17.95
CA THR A 176 14.27 4.45 17.33
C THR A 176 14.74 5.68 16.57
N SER A 177 16.05 5.91 16.55
CA SER A 177 16.69 6.96 15.74
C SER A 177 17.20 6.46 14.40
N GLU A 178 17.19 5.15 14.17
CA GLU A 178 17.81 4.53 12.99
C GLU A 178 16.87 4.53 11.78
N VAL A 179 15.59 4.28 12.03
CA VAL A 179 14.54 4.23 11.01
C VAL A 179 13.32 5.02 11.45
N ASP A 180 12.42 5.34 10.52
CA ASP A 180 11.13 5.93 10.84
C ASP A 180 10.22 4.92 11.54
N ASP A 181 9.62 5.31 12.67
CA ASP A 181 8.58 4.53 13.35
C ASP A 181 7.16 5.06 13.10
N GLY A 182 7.06 6.07 12.26
CA GLY A 182 5.84 6.69 11.75
C GLY A 182 6.16 7.80 10.76
N PHE A 183 5.16 8.21 9.98
CA PHE A 183 5.31 9.31 9.05
C PHE A 183 3.96 9.93 8.66
N LYS A 184 4.01 11.18 8.18
CA LYS A 184 2.93 11.87 7.47
C LYS A 184 3.40 12.30 6.10
N LEU A 185 2.79 11.73 5.07
CA LEU A 185 3.14 11.94 3.68
C LEU A 185 2.00 12.70 2.98
N HIS A 186 2.30 13.89 2.49
CA HIS A 186 1.40 14.72 1.70
C HIS A 186 1.74 14.61 0.22
N LEU A 187 0.77 14.24 -0.58
CA LEU A 187 0.87 14.20 -2.03
C LEU A 187 -0.03 15.26 -2.65
N LYS A 188 0.47 15.90 -3.70
CA LYS A 188 -0.31 16.75 -4.59
C LYS A 188 -0.29 16.16 -5.98
N PHE A 189 -1.48 15.95 -6.55
CA PHE A 189 -1.63 15.42 -7.90
C PHE A 189 -1.83 16.54 -8.94
N GLU A 190 -1.54 16.23 -10.21
CA GLU A 190 -1.71 17.17 -11.33
C GLU A 190 -3.16 17.64 -11.50
N ASN A 191 -4.14 16.76 -11.24
CA ASN A 191 -5.58 17.10 -11.29
C ASN A 191 -6.03 17.99 -10.12
N GLY A 192 -5.12 18.40 -9.21
CA GLY A 192 -5.42 19.25 -8.05
C GLY A 192 -5.87 18.49 -6.80
N CYS A 193 -6.12 17.18 -6.88
CA CYS A 193 -6.37 16.34 -5.73
C CYS A 193 -5.14 16.32 -4.80
N ARG A 194 -5.40 16.19 -3.49
CA ARG A 194 -4.36 16.00 -2.46
C ARG A 194 -4.60 14.69 -1.75
N ALA A 195 -3.54 14.06 -1.30
CA ALA A 195 -3.64 12.92 -0.40
C ALA A 195 -2.77 13.12 0.83
N LEU A 196 -3.27 12.66 1.99
CA LEU A 196 -2.51 12.44 3.21
C LEU A 196 -2.43 10.94 3.46
N ILE A 197 -1.22 10.43 3.56
CA ILE A 197 -0.93 9.06 3.98
C ILE A 197 -0.21 9.14 5.32
N GLU A 198 -0.75 8.47 6.34
CA GLU A 198 -0.20 8.51 7.68
C GLU A 198 -0.05 7.10 8.24
N VAL A 199 1.14 6.80 8.71
CA VAL A 199 1.42 5.61 9.52
C VAL A 199 1.95 6.08 10.86
N GLY A 200 1.33 5.63 11.94
CA GLY A 200 1.75 5.97 13.29
C GLY A 200 1.75 4.73 14.19
N THR A 201 2.85 4.52 14.90
CA THR A 201 2.99 3.37 15.80
C THR A 201 2.79 3.74 17.28
N TYR A 202 2.48 5.02 17.56
CA TYR A 202 2.32 5.56 18.92
C TYR A 202 0.97 6.26 19.12
N ASN A 203 -0.06 5.80 18.43
CA ASN A 203 -1.41 6.36 18.49
C ASN A 203 -2.30 5.55 19.44
N PHE A 204 -2.60 6.06 20.61
CA PHE A 204 -3.48 5.40 21.61
C PHE A 204 -4.97 5.57 21.26
N ILE A 205 -5.32 6.58 20.46
CA ILE A 205 -6.64 6.78 19.88
C ILE A 205 -6.45 6.88 18.36
N PRO A 206 -6.94 5.92 17.56
CA PRO A 206 -6.76 5.95 16.11
C PRO A 206 -7.66 7.01 15.47
N MET A 207 -7.15 7.65 14.43
CA MET A 207 -7.94 8.44 13.49
C MET A 207 -8.63 7.51 12.47
N PRO A 208 -9.61 8.02 11.71
CA PRO A 208 -10.26 7.20 10.68
C PRO A 208 -9.26 6.60 9.68
N ARG A 209 -9.53 5.35 9.30
CA ARG A 209 -8.73 4.61 8.31
C ARG A 209 -8.71 5.30 6.95
N PHE A 210 -9.89 5.74 6.47
CA PHE A 210 -10.05 6.54 5.26
C PHE A 210 -10.98 7.72 5.49
N TYR A 211 -10.63 8.84 4.89
CA TYR A 211 -11.47 10.02 4.81
C TYR A 211 -11.35 10.64 3.42
N MET A 212 -12.44 10.80 2.69
CA MET A 212 -12.46 11.32 1.33
C MET A 212 -13.45 12.47 1.22
N ARG A 213 -13.01 13.59 0.69
CA ARG A 213 -13.84 14.78 0.45
C ARG A 213 -13.95 15.07 -1.03
N GLY A 214 -15.18 15.17 -1.49
CA GLY A 214 -15.50 15.61 -2.83
C GLY A 214 -16.38 16.86 -2.80
N LYS A 215 -16.60 17.47 -3.96
CA LYS A 215 -17.41 18.69 -4.08
C LYS A 215 -18.88 18.49 -3.72
N LYS A 216 -19.37 17.23 -3.71
CA LYS A 216 -20.78 16.91 -3.44
C LYS A 216 -20.98 16.03 -2.21
N GLY A 217 -19.94 15.67 -1.49
CA GLY A 217 -20.08 14.80 -0.33
C GLY A 217 -18.76 14.39 0.30
N THR A 218 -18.90 13.52 1.29
CA THR A 218 -17.76 12.99 2.06
C THR A 218 -17.97 11.50 2.29
N ALA A 219 -16.92 10.72 2.20
CA ALA A 219 -16.90 9.31 2.58
C ALA A 219 -15.91 9.09 3.72
N LEU A 220 -16.27 8.19 4.64
CA LEU A 220 -15.49 7.87 5.84
C LEU A 220 -15.51 6.38 6.11
N ILE A 221 -14.33 5.78 6.36
CA ILE A 221 -14.18 4.46 6.99
C ILE A 221 -13.39 4.66 8.29
N ARG A 222 -13.97 4.30 9.44
CA ARG A 222 -13.28 4.45 10.73
C ARG A 222 -12.26 3.35 10.96
N ASP A 223 -12.67 2.11 10.71
CA ASP A 223 -11.82 0.91 10.88
C ASP A 223 -12.00 0.00 9.66
N TRP A 224 -10.95 -0.70 9.27
CA TRP A 224 -10.95 -1.61 8.10
C TRP A 224 -12.00 -2.72 8.13
N ARG A 225 -12.65 -2.96 9.27
CA ARG A 225 -13.76 -3.91 9.44
C ARG A 225 -15.14 -3.28 9.27
N GLU A 226 -15.22 -1.95 9.21
CA GLU A 226 -16.48 -1.21 9.08
C GLU A 226 -16.85 -0.94 7.63
N ASN A 227 -18.15 -0.69 7.41
CA ASN A 227 -18.64 -0.17 6.14
C ASN A 227 -18.24 1.30 5.98
N ALA A 228 -18.12 1.75 4.74
CA ALA A 228 -17.94 3.16 4.48
C ALA A 228 -19.25 3.90 4.71
N GLN A 229 -19.22 4.97 5.50
CA GLN A 229 -20.29 5.95 5.59
C GLN A 229 -20.11 6.97 4.48
N VAL A 230 -21.17 7.24 3.71
CA VAL A 230 -21.20 8.30 2.69
C VAL A 230 -22.27 9.31 3.06
N VAL A 231 -21.90 10.59 2.98
CA VAL A 231 -22.82 11.72 3.14
C VAL A 231 -22.77 12.54 1.86
N GLU A 232 -23.89 12.61 1.16
CA GLU A 232 -24.05 13.38 -0.09
C GLU A 232 -24.84 14.65 0.18
N CYS A 233 -24.46 15.74 -0.46
CA CYS A 233 -25.27 16.94 -0.57
C CYS A 233 -26.34 16.74 -1.65
N THR A 234 -27.59 16.70 -1.25
CA THR A 234 -28.75 16.51 -2.16
C THR A 234 -29.30 17.82 -2.66
N HIS A 235 -29.13 18.89 -1.90
CA HIS A 235 -29.63 20.21 -2.25
C HIS A 235 -28.60 21.28 -1.93
N TRP A 236 -28.22 22.05 -2.95
CA TRP A 236 -27.22 23.11 -2.81
C TRP A 236 -27.92 24.47 -2.73
N ASN A 237 -28.33 24.87 -1.51
CA ASN A 237 -28.92 26.17 -1.24
C ASN A 237 -28.11 26.89 -0.14
N GLU A 238 -27.39 27.94 -0.51
CA GLU A 238 -26.57 28.71 0.42
C GLU A 238 -27.39 29.76 1.20
N SER A 239 -28.60 30.09 0.75
CA SER A 239 -29.45 31.11 1.39
C SER A 239 -30.09 30.62 2.71
N GLU A 240 -30.12 29.33 2.96
CA GLU A 240 -30.79 28.70 4.11
C GLU A 240 -29.85 28.32 5.25
N VAL A 241 -28.65 28.87 5.30
CA VAL A 241 -27.68 28.59 6.36
C VAL A 241 -28.16 29.13 7.70
N LEU A 242 -28.50 28.22 8.61
CA LEU A 242 -28.81 28.56 9.99
C LEU A 242 -27.50 28.86 10.75
N PRO A 243 -27.43 29.99 11.45
CA PRO A 243 -26.26 30.30 12.26
C PRO A 243 -26.05 29.28 13.38
N VAL A 244 -24.80 28.95 13.66
CA VAL A 244 -24.41 28.13 14.84
C VAL A 244 -24.01 29.07 15.96
N GLU A 245 -24.54 28.83 17.16
CA GLU A 245 -24.16 29.54 18.37
C GLU A 245 -22.83 29.02 18.92
N THR A 246 -21.93 29.93 19.21
CA THR A 246 -20.63 29.65 19.83
C THR A 246 -20.43 30.54 21.07
N ALA A 247 -19.43 30.24 21.87
CA ALA A 247 -19.10 31.08 23.02
C ALA A 247 -18.83 32.56 22.65
N ALA A 248 -18.44 32.83 21.40
CA ALA A 248 -18.17 34.19 20.89
C ALA A 248 -19.35 34.79 20.12
N GLY A 249 -20.51 34.12 20.07
CA GLY A 249 -21.72 34.55 19.35
C GLY A 249 -22.05 33.68 18.15
N LEU A 250 -22.89 34.22 17.27
CA LEU A 250 -23.39 33.49 16.10
C LEU A 250 -22.41 33.51 14.93
N THR A 251 -22.23 32.34 14.27
CA THR A 251 -21.46 32.22 13.02
C THR A 251 -22.25 31.47 11.95
N LYS A 252 -22.10 31.88 10.69
CA LYS A 252 -22.61 31.16 9.51
C LYS A 252 -21.52 30.42 8.74
N THR A 253 -20.26 30.84 8.88
CA THR A 253 -19.17 30.37 8.03
C THR A 253 -18.79 28.91 8.26
N MET A 254 -19.04 28.36 9.44
CA MET A 254 -18.74 26.96 9.80
C MET A 254 -19.99 26.16 10.14
N ALA A 255 -21.17 26.65 9.70
CA ALA A 255 -22.43 25.96 9.93
C ALA A 255 -22.46 24.64 9.14
N PRO A 256 -22.78 23.49 9.78
CA PRO A 256 -22.97 22.22 9.09
C PRO A 256 -24.22 22.26 8.22
N ARG A 257 -24.30 21.38 7.23
CA ARG A 257 -25.56 21.11 6.54
C ARG A 257 -26.46 20.26 7.44
N ASP A 258 -27.76 20.43 7.25
CA ASP A 258 -28.79 19.67 7.94
C ASP A 258 -29.22 18.42 7.16
N GLU A 259 -30.11 17.62 7.76
CA GLU A 259 -30.64 16.40 7.18
C GLU A 259 -31.56 16.66 5.95
N LEU A 260 -32.05 17.88 5.78
CA LEU A 260 -32.89 18.25 4.62
C LEU A 260 -32.05 18.47 3.36
N THR A 261 -30.78 18.82 3.54
CA THR A 261 -29.83 19.13 2.47
C THR A 261 -28.79 18.05 2.24
N THR A 262 -28.83 16.97 3.05
CA THR A 262 -27.88 15.85 2.94
C THR A 262 -28.60 14.50 2.98
N LYS A 263 -27.95 13.49 2.38
CA LYS A 263 -28.34 12.08 2.49
C LYS A 263 -27.17 11.29 3.03
N SER A 264 -27.36 10.61 4.16
CA SER A 264 -26.37 9.71 4.74
C SER A 264 -26.75 8.26 4.52
N TYR A 265 -25.78 7.42 4.12
CA TYR A 265 -25.98 5.99 3.95
C TYR A 265 -24.68 5.21 4.13
N GLN A 266 -24.80 3.89 4.26
CA GLN A 266 -23.67 2.97 4.31
C GLN A 266 -23.39 2.42 2.91
N TRP A 267 -22.15 2.50 2.46
CA TRP A 267 -21.71 1.83 1.24
C TRP A 267 -21.48 0.35 1.53
N SER A 268 -22.02 -0.51 0.70
CA SER A 268 -21.85 -1.95 0.86
C SER A 268 -20.37 -2.34 0.66
N ARG A 269 -19.91 -3.26 1.47
CA ARG A 269 -18.55 -3.79 1.31
C ARG A 269 -18.49 -4.64 0.05
N PRO A 270 -17.53 -4.39 -0.86
CA PRO A 270 -17.34 -5.25 -2.02
C PRO A 270 -16.87 -6.65 -1.60
N ALA A 271 -17.19 -7.64 -2.42
CA ALA A 271 -16.60 -8.97 -2.28
C ALA A 271 -15.11 -8.91 -2.66
N SER A 272 -14.29 -9.62 -1.91
CA SER A 272 -12.85 -9.70 -2.17
C SER A 272 -12.31 -11.07 -1.80
N ASP A 273 -11.39 -11.55 -2.62
CA ASP A 273 -10.62 -12.78 -2.35
C ASP A 273 -9.14 -12.49 -2.68
N VAL A 274 -8.29 -12.44 -1.68
CA VAL A 274 -6.84 -12.23 -1.87
C VAL A 274 -6.19 -13.30 -2.75
N HIS A 275 -6.81 -14.48 -2.87
CA HIS A 275 -6.33 -15.52 -3.77
C HIS A 275 -6.46 -15.14 -5.26
N ASP A 276 -7.24 -14.11 -5.60
CA ASP A 276 -7.31 -13.57 -6.97
C ASP A 276 -5.97 -13.01 -7.42
N TYR A 277 -5.14 -12.52 -6.49
CA TYR A 277 -3.75 -12.18 -6.79
C TYR A 277 -2.98 -13.37 -7.38
N TYR A 278 -3.05 -14.53 -6.72
CA TYR A 278 -2.34 -15.74 -7.16
C TYR A 278 -2.95 -16.34 -8.43
N ARG A 279 -4.28 -16.22 -8.61
CA ARG A 279 -4.96 -16.65 -9.86
C ARG A 279 -4.47 -15.81 -11.03
N ASN A 280 -4.41 -14.48 -10.89
CA ASN A 280 -3.86 -13.61 -11.93
C ASN A 280 -2.38 -13.87 -12.18
N PHE A 281 -1.56 -14.03 -11.13
CA PHE A 281 -0.13 -14.30 -11.31
C PHE A 281 0.12 -15.60 -12.06
N THR A 282 -0.60 -16.67 -11.72
CA THR A 282 -0.50 -17.96 -12.46
C THR A 282 -1.07 -17.88 -13.87
N ALA A 283 -2.16 -17.13 -14.08
CA ALA A 283 -2.69 -16.89 -15.43
C ALA A 283 -1.73 -16.09 -16.31
N ALA A 284 -0.98 -15.15 -15.72
CA ALA A 284 0.08 -14.42 -16.41
C ALA A 284 1.26 -15.33 -16.79
N ILE A 285 1.66 -16.25 -15.91
CA ILE A 285 2.67 -17.28 -16.24
C ILE A 285 2.23 -18.13 -17.43
N ASP A 286 0.95 -18.50 -17.48
CA ASP A 286 0.36 -19.27 -18.58
C ASP A 286 0.13 -18.43 -19.87
N GLY A 287 0.39 -17.12 -19.84
CA GLY A 287 0.12 -16.20 -20.95
C GLY A 287 -1.37 -15.97 -21.24
N LYS A 288 -2.26 -16.24 -20.28
CA LYS A 288 -3.72 -16.09 -20.39
C LYS A 288 -4.20 -14.69 -20.02
N GLU A 289 -3.49 -14.01 -19.14
CA GLU A 289 -3.82 -12.67 -18.64
C GLU A 289 -2.54 -11.82 -18.52
N GLU A 290 -2.74 -10.50 -18.47
CA GLU A 290 -1.67 -9.58 -18.07
C GLU A 290 -1.56 -9.49 -16.55
N GLN A 291 -0.38 -9.15 -16.04
CA GLN A 291 -0.16 -8.96 -14.62
C GLN A 291 -0.95 -7.74 -14.10
N LEU A 292 -1.72 -7.92 -13.02
CA LEU A 292 -2.42 -6.82 -12.34
C LEU A 292 -1.46 -5.88 -11.59
N VAL A 293 -0.34 -6.41 -11.11
CA VAL A 293 0.73 -5.63 -10.49
C VAL A 293 1.87 -5.51 -11.49
N THR A 294 1.89 -4.41 -12.25
CA THR A 294 2.87 -4.20 -13.34
C THR A 294 4.20 -3.67 -12.83
N HIS A 295 5.27 -3.87 -13.59
CA HIS A 295 6.60 -3.34 -13.28
C HIS A 295 6.61 -1.81 -13.15
N GLU A 296 5.83 -1.10 -13.98
CA GLU A 296 5.67 0.34 -13.91
C GLU A 296 5.06 0.80 -12.58
N GLN A 297 3.98 0.12 -12.14
CA GLN A 297 3.35 0.40 -10.86
C GLN A 297 4.29 0.13 -9.68
N MET A 298 5.07 -0.96 -9.74
CA MET A 298 6.07 -1.30 -8.72
C MET A 298 7.12 -0.19 -8.61
N LEU A 299 7.68 0.25 -9.75
CA LEU A 299 8.67 1.34 -9.79
C LEU A 299 8.09 2.66 -9.30
N ARG A 300 6.85 2.98 -9.68
CA ARG A 300 6.19 4.21 -9.21
C ARG A 300 6.05 4.24 -7.70
N VAL A 301 5.69 3.12 -7.06
CA VAL A 301 5.61 3.02 -5.60
C VAL A 301 6.98 3.18 -4.96
N MET A 302 8.01 2.47 -5.45
CA MET A 302 9.37 2.56 -4.91
C MET A 302 9.94 3.98 -5.01
N ARG A 303 9.86 4.60 -6.17
CA ARG A 303 10.34 5.97 -6.38
C ARG A 303 9.60 6.99 -5.51
N LEU A 304 8.30 6.76 -5.26
CA LEU A 304 7.53 7.63 -4.37
C LEU A 304 7.96 7.48 -2.91
N MET A 305 8.26 6.27 -2.45
CA MET A 305 8.83 6.05 -1.12
C MET A 305 10.20 6.72 -0.97
N GLU A 306 11.07 6.61 -1.97
CA GLU A 306 12.38 7.29 -2.01
C GLU A 306 12.21 8.82 -1.94
N ALA A 307 11.30 9.38 -2.75
CA ALA A 307 11.01 10.81 -2.73
C ALA A 307 10.43 11.27 -1.39
N ALA A 308 9.64 10.43 -0.73
CA ALA A 308 9.11 10.72 0.60
C ALA A 308 10.21 10.73 1.66
N LEU A 309 11.12 9.76 1.65
CA LEU A 309 12.27 9.74 2.56
C LEU A 309 13.21 10.93 2.32
N ASP A 310 13.51 11.25 1.05
CA ASP A 310 14.31 12.42 0.67
C ASP A 310 13.67 13.73 1.14
N SER A 311 12.33 13.85 1.01
CA SER A 311 11.56 14.98 1.53
C SER A 311 11.67 15.11 3.04
N GLY A 312 11.58 13.99 3.78
CA GLY A 312 11.73 13.94 5.23
C GLY A 312 13.12 14.36 5.69
N GLU A 313 14.17 13.84 5.05
CA GLU A 313 15.56 14.20 5.36
C GLU A 313 15.85 15.69 5.08
N LYS A 314 15.33 16.24 3.98
CA LYS A 314 15.50 17.63 3.59
C LYS A 314 14.55 18.59 4.29
N ASN A 315 13.51 18.08 4.94
CA ASN A 315 12.38 18.86 5.46
C ASN A 315 11.83 19.86 4.42
N ALA A 316 11.63 19.39 3.19
CA ALA A 316 11.26 20.22 2.05
C ALA A 316 10.35 19.49 1.08
N VAL A 317 9.55 20.26 0.33
CA VAL A 317 8.76 19.71 -0.78
C VAL A 317 9.68 19.25 -1.91
N VAL A 318 9.47 18.04 -2.39
CA VAL A 318 10.18 17.45 -3.52
C VAL A 318 9.21 17.36 -4.72
N SER A 319 9.66 17.78 -5.90
CA SER A 319 8.93 17.54 -7.16
C SER A 319 9.02 16.06 -7.50
N PHE A 320 7.92 15.53 -8.04
CA PHE A 320 7.85 14.13 -8.47
C PHE A 320 7.43 14.09 -9.93
N GLU A 321 8.23 13.41 -10.77
CA GLU A 321 7.99 13.26 -12.22
C GLU A 321 7.70 11.80 -12.58
#